data_71e7b4ede528ac653391b9e8209955b5
#
_entry.id   71e7b4ede528ac653391b9e8209955b5
#
_cell.length_a   1.000
_cell.length_b   1.000
_cell.length_c   1.000
_cell.angle_alpha   90.00
_cell.angle_beta   90.00
_cell.angle_gamma   90.00
#
_symmetry.space_group_name_H-M   'P 1'
#
loop_
_entity.id
_entity.type
_entity.pdbx_description
1 polymer ?
#
loop_
_entity_poly.entity_id
_entity_poly.type
_entity_poly.pdbx_seq_one_letter_code
_entity_poly.pdbx_strand_id
1 'polypeptide(L)'
;MKKKIISTLLCASMVATMVAGCGGSSDTTSTDNSNSGAAAPATESGSDAAETDTTGDEGKVLNIYCWNEEFKSRLTDHYPGYEEVDATSGKIGDVTVKWNITPNDDNAYQNNLDATLLKQESAAADDKIDLFLVEADYALKYVDTDYTMPVADLGITDADLANQYQYTKDIVTDSNGVLKGVSWQGCPGVLFYNRDAAKEVLGTDDPDEVQKYVSDWDTFNDTAETMKAAGYKMTSSVNDTYRVYSNNVTSKWVEDGKINIDDNIMKWVSDSKELYDAGETETYELWSDDWKKGFYPEGKVF
;
A
#
# COMPACT_ATOMS: atom_id res chain seq x y z
N MET A 1 23.99 -8.72 -9.11
CA MET A 1 23.91 -7.91 -10.32
C MET A 1 22.49 -7.75 -10.84
N LYS A 2 21.59 -8.76 -10.92
CA LYS A 2 20.16 -8.57 -11.20
C LYS A 2 19.56 -7.43 -10.35
N LYS A 3 19.82 -7.44 -9.05
CA LYS A 3 19.34 -6.42 -8.11
C LYS A 3 19.83 -5.01 -8.46
N LYS A 4 21.05 -4.86 -8.96
CA LYS A 4 21.63 -3.56 -9.34
C LYS A 4 21.10 -3.05 -10.69
N ILE A 5 20.85 -3.94 -11.64
CA ILE A 5 20.32 -3.56 -12.97
C ILE A 5 18.85 -3.12 -12.84
N ILE A 6 18.04 -3.87 -12.11
CA ILE A 6 16.65 -3.54 -11.86
C ILE A 6 16.54 -2.24 -11.04
N SER A 7 17.38 -2.07 -10.02
CA SER A 7 17.47 -0.86 -9.22
C SER A 7 17.88 0.35 -10.06
N THR A 8 18.88 0.21 -10.92
CA THR A 8 19.35 1.30 -11.79
C THR A 8 18.30 1.69 -12.83
N LEU A 9 17.54 0.72 -13.36
CA LEU A 9 16.43 1.02 -14.27
C LEU A 9 15.26 1.70 -13.53
N LEU A 10 14.89 1.23 -12.34
CA LEU A 10 13.82 1.83 -11.54
C LEU A 10 14.17 3.26 -11.12
N CYS A 11 15.39 3.51 -10.65
CA CYS A 11 15.83 4.84 -10.22
C CYS A 11 15.99 5.80 -11.41
N ALA A 12 16.51 5.34 -12.56
CA ALA A 12 16.65 6.18 -13.74
C ALA A 12 15.31 6.66 -14.32
N SER A 13 14.27 5.84 -14.22
CA SER A 13 12.93 6.22 -14.70
C SER A 13 12.21 7.18 -13.76
N MET A 14 12.41 7.09 -12.44
CA MET A 14 11.83 8.04 -11.48
C MET A 14 12.44 9.43 -11.59
N VAL A 15 13.75 9.54 -11.85
CA VAL A 15 14.43 10.83 -12.03
C VAL A 15 14.03 11.50 -13.35
N ALA A 16 13.81 10.73 -14.44
CA ALA A 16 13.39 11.28 -15.72
C ALA A 16 11.98 11.90 -15.70
N THR A 17 11.07 11.36 -14.88
CA THR A 17 9.70 11.89 -14.75
C THR A 17 9.60 13.15 -13.89
N MET A 18 10.54 13.39 -12.97
CA MET A 18 10.55 14.62 -12.17
C MET A 18 11.09 15.85 -12.93
N VAL A 19 11.89 15.66 -13.97
CA VAL A 19 12.47 16.77 -14.78
C VAL A 19 11.51 17.27 -15.86
N ALA A 20 10.50 16.49 -16.25
CA ALA A 20 9.54 16.85 -17.30
C ALA A 20 8.32 17.65 -16.80
N GLY A 21 8.20 17.92 -15.51
CA GLY A 21 7.00 18.51 -14.88
C GLY A 21 7.06 20.01 -14.54
N CYS A 22 8.08 20.79 -14.95
CA CYS A 22 8.12 22.22 -14.68
C CYS A 22 8.62 23.01 -15.90
N GLY A 23 7.71 23.37 -16.77
CA GLY A 23 7.94 24.29 -17.88
C GLY A 23 6.69 25.09 -18.19
N GLY A 24 6.50 26.20 -17.54
CA GLY A 24 5.46 27.19 -17.83
C GLY A 24 6.08 28.59 -17.89
N SER A 25 5.94 29.19 -19.06
CA SER A 25 6.47 30.44 -19.56
C SER A 25 6.21 31.68 -18.70
N SER A 26 7.14 32.62 -18.71
CA SER A 26 6.85 34.01 -19.10
C SER A 26 8.14 34.86 -19.30
N ASP A 27 8.17 35.52 -20.44
CA ASP A 27 9.14 36.52 -20.88
C ASP A 27 9.36 37.66 -19.88
N THR A 28 10.56 38.20 -19.78
CA THR A 28 10.95 39.52 -20.30
C THR A 28 12.35 39.96 -19.86
N THR A 29 13.14 40.34 -20.90
CA THR A 29 14.16 41.41 -21.05
C THR A 29 15.31 41.60 -20.07
N SER A 30 16.48 41.31 -20.64
CA SER A 30 17.74 42.10 -20.76
C SER A 30 18.29 42.91 -19.58
N THR A 31 19.55 42.71 -19.22
CA THR A 31 20.69 43.58 -19.55
C THR A 31 22.01 43.00 -19.04
N ASP A 32 23.06 43.24 -19.86
CA ASP A 32 24.48 42.97 -19.67
C ASP A 32 25.08 43.34 -18.30
N ASN A 33 26.02 42.55 -17.80
CA ASN A 33 27.41 43.03 -17.78
C ASN A 33 28.44 41.94 -17.41
N SER A 34 29.53 41.92 -18.16
CA SER A 34 30.76 41.18 -18.07
C SER A 34 31.50 41.33 -16.72
N ASN A 35 32.14 40.23 -16.23
CA ASN A 35 33.55 40.30 -15.96
C ASN A 35 34.20 38.90 -15.82
N SER A 36 35.39 38.81 -16.39
CA SER A 36 36.31 37.69 -16.53
C SER A 36 36.99 37.29 -15.21
N GLY A 37 37.19 35.95 -15.02
CA GLY A 37 38.10 35.42 -14.05
C GLY A 37 38.48 33.99 -14.42
N ALA A 38 39.78 33.79 -14.69
CA ALA A 38 40.39 32.57 -15.19
C ALA A 38 40.32 31.41 -14.20
N ALA A 39 39.99 30.21 -14.71
CA ALA A 39 40.12 28.94 -14.00
C ALA A 39 41.34 28.16 -14.50
N ALA A 40 42.12 27.66 -13.59
CA ALA A 40 43.17 26.67 -13.84
C ALA A 40 42.60 25.23 -13.92
N PRO A 41 43.23 24.32 -14.64
CA PRO A 41 42.66 23.01 -14.94
C PRO A 41 42.79 22.06 -13.73
N ALA A 42 41.68 21.39 -13.40
CA ALA A 42 41.68 20.26 -12.46
C ALA A 42 42.03 18.97 -13.22
N THR A 43 43.00 18.25 -12.69
CA THR A 43 43.46 16.95 -13.08
C THR A 43 42.36 15.90 -12.94
N GLU A 44 42.09 15.19 -14.00
CA GLU A 44 41.33 13.92 -14.00
C GLU A 44 42.06 12.90 -13.14
N SER A 45 41.41 12.47 -12.06
CA SER A 45 41.80 11.25 -11.36
C SER A 45 40.83 10.15 -11.77
N GLY A 46 41.23 9.34 -12.72
CA GLY A 46 40.52 8.15 -13.09
C GLY A 46 40.54 7.16 -11.92
N SER A 47 39.37 6.90 -11.33
CA SER A 47 39.17 5.71 -10.55
C SER A 47 38.68 4.60 -11.47
N ASP A 48 39.55 3.72 -11.82
CA ASP A 48 39.21 2.39 -12.34
C ASP A 48 38.35 1.69 -11.28
N ALA A 49 37.04 1.71 -11.51
CA ALA A 49 36.17 0.78 -10.84
C ALA A 49 36.47 -0.61 -11.43
N ALA A 50 37.13 -1.44 -10.64
CA ALA A 50 37.31 -2.85 -10.95
C ALA A 50 35.94 -3.46 -11.28
N GLU A 51 35.73 -3.83 -12.52
CA GLU A 51 34.70 -4.78 -12.92
C GLU A 51 34.99 -6.09 -12.22
N THR A 52 34.31 -6.35 -11.11
CA THR A 52 34.24 -7.70 -10.57
C THR A 52 33.35 -8.49 -11.52
N ASP A 53 33.99 -9.28 -12.38
CA ASP A 53 33.35 -10.31 -13.18
C ASP A 53 32.73 -11.35 -12.23
N THR A 54 31.49 -11.13 -11.87
CA THR A 54 30.67 -12.12 -11.20
C THR A 54 29.84 -12.80 -12.27
N THR A 55 30.40 -13.85 -12.87
CA THR A 55 29.67 -14.86 -13.65
C THR A 55 28.76 -15.66 -12.68
N GLY A 56 27.83 -15.00 -12.06
CA GLY A 56 26.72 -15.60 -11.32
C GLY A 56 25.53 -15.75 -12.26
N ASP A 57 24.78 -16.79 -12.08
CA ASP A 57 23.54 -17.10 -12.80
C ASP A 57 22.48 -15.99 -12.55
N GLU A 58 22.63 -14.90 -13.28
CA GLU A 58 21.73 -13.75 -13.23
C GLU A 58 20.56 -14.02 -14.18
N GLY A 59 19.46 -14.48 -13.61
CA GLY A 59 18.28 -14.67 -14.43
C GLY A 59 17.77 -13.35 -15.07
N LYS A 60 16.91 -13.47 -16.06
CA LYS A 60 16.31 -12.36 -16.80
C LYS A 60 14.80 -12.28 -16.61
N VAL A 61 14.30 -12.86 -15.54
CA VAL A 61 12.88 -12.83 -15.17
C VAL A 61 12.70 -12.02 -13.88
N LEU A 62 11.78 -11.09 -13.88
CA LEU A 62 11.29 -10.36 -12.70
C LEU A 62 9.95 -10.98 -12.31
N ASN A 63 9.95 -11.81 -11.27
CA ASN A 63 8.75 -12.43 -10.74
C ASN A 63 8.10 -11.53 -9.69
N ILE A 64 6.90 -11.02 -9.99
CA ILE A 64 6.12 -10.16 -9.09
C ILE A 64 4.93 -10.96 -8.57
N TYR A 65 4.77 -11.00 -7.24
CA TYR A 65 3.68 -11.69 -6.54
C TYR A 65 2.70 -10.67 -5.99
N CYS A 66 1.42 -10.81 -6.33
CA CYS A 66 0.34 -9.94 -5.88
C CYS A 66 -0.98 -10.72 -5.78
N TRP A 67 -2.00 -10.12 -5.13
CA TRP A 67 -3.30 -10.79 -4.94
C TRP A 67 -4.37 -10.38 -5.97
N ASN A 68 -4.14 -9.30 -6.70
CA ASN A 68 -5.04 -8.83 -7.76
C ASN A 68 -4.28 -8.07 -8.85
N GLU A 69 -4.99 -7.52 -9.82
CA GLU A 69 -4.41 -6.80 -10.96
C GLU A 69 -4.13 -5.32 -10.70
N GLU A 70 -4.43 -4.80 -9.52
CA GLU A 70 -4.32 -3.36 -9.25
C GLU A 70 -2.88 -2.86 -9.38
N PHE A 71 -1.93 -3.51 -8.70
CA PHE A 71 -0.51 -3.14 -8.82
C PHE A 71 0.02 -3.37 -10.24
N LYS A 72 -0.43 -4.46 -10.90
CA LYS A 72 -0.08 -4.73 -12.29
C LYS A 72 -0.49 -3.55 -13.17
N SER A 73 -1.74 -3.10 -13.08
CA SER A 73 -2.23 -1.98 -13.90
C SER A 73 -1.43 -0.70 -13.64
N ARG A 74 -1.08 -0.39 -12.37
CA ARG A 74 -0.27 0.78 -12.04
C ARG A 74 1.11 0.73 -12.69
N LEU A 75 1.76 -0.44 -12.65
CA LEU A 75 3.08 -0.62 -13.27
C LEU A 75 2.97 -0.58 -14.80
N THR A 76 2.03 -1.29 -15.38
CA THR A 76 1.89 -1.37 -16.85
C THR A 76 1.50 -0.05 -17.49
N ASP A 77 0.66 0.73 -16.82
CA ASP A 77 0.17 2.02 -17.34
C ASP A 77 1.21 3.14 -17.20
N HIS A 78 2.14 3.02 -16.24
CA HIS A 78 3.00 4.14 -15.88
C HIS A 78 4.50 3.86 -16.01
N TYR A 79 4.93 2.59 -16.08
CA TYR A 79 6.35 2.27 -16.17
C TYR A 79 6.86 2.44 -17.61
N PRO A 80 7.83 3.35 -17.86
CA PRO A 80 8.33 3.58 -19.21
C PRO A 80 8.97 2.33 -19.82
N GLY A 81 8.55 2.00 -21.05
CA GLY A 81 9.12 0.86 -21.79
C GLY A 81 8.62 -0.52 -21.37
N TYR A 82 7.54 -0.57 -20.56
CA TYR A 82 6.83 -1.84 -20.38
C TYR A 82 6.07 -2.22 -21.66
N GLU A 83 6.23 -3.45 -22.09
CA GLU A 83 5.52 -4.04 -23.22
C GLU A 83 4.77 -5.28 -22.74
N GLU A 84 3.46 -5.29 -22.88
CA GLU A 84 2.63 -6.47 -22.55
C GLU A 84 2.87 -7.56 -23.59
N VAL A 85 3.09 -8.80 -23.14
CA VAL A 85 3.20 -10.00 -23.99
C VAL A 85 1.93 -10.81 -23.93
N ASP A 86 1.40 -11.04 -22.72
CA ASP A 86 0.12 -11.69 -22.45
C ASP A 86 -0.44 -11.24 -21.10
N ALA A 87 -1.58 -11.79 -20.67
CA ALA A 87 -2.27 -11.41 -19.44
C ALA A 87 -1.41 -11.59 -18.16
N THR A 88 -0.38 -12.44 -18.22
CA THR A 88 0.47 -12.80 -17.07
C THR A 88 1.93 -12.43 -17.26
N SER A 89 2.30 -11.85 -18.40
CA SER A 89 3.69 -11.51 -18.69
C SER A 89 3.86 -10.27 -19.54
N GLY A 90 5.02 -9.64 -19.38
CA GLY A 90 5.46 -8.50 -20.16
C GLY A 90 6.98 -8.43 -20.24
N LYS A 91 7.49 -7.35 -20.79
CA LYS A 91 8.92 -7.07 -20.92
C LYS A 91 9.25 -5.64 -20.54
N ILE A 92 10.44 -5.47 -19.98
CA ILE A 92 11.11 -4.18 -19.79
C ILE A 92 12.53 -4.35 -20.33
N GLY A 93 12.78 -3.90 -21.56
CA GLY A 93 14.03 -4.19 -22.26
C GLY A 93 14.25 -5.69 -22.39
N ASP A 94 15.40 -6.20 -21.90
CA ASP A 94 15.74 -7.63 -21.94
C ASP A 94 15.15 -8.45 -20.77
N VAL A 95 14.46 -7.81 -19.82
CA VAL A 95 13.89 -8.48 -18.65
C VAL A 95 12.47 -8.90 -18.93
N THR A 96 12.15 -10.16 -18.72
CA THR A 96 10.77 -10.66 -18.73
C THR A 96 10.13 -10.38 -17.36
N VAL A 97 8.98 -9.73 -17.35
CA VAL A 97 8.16 -9.53 -16.14
C VAL A 97 7.10 -10.63 -16.10
N LYS A 98 7.03 -11.35 -15.00
CA LYS A 98 5.98 -12.35 -14.73
C LYS A 98 5.11 -11.91 -13.56
N TRP A 99 3.80 -11.93 -13.79
CA TRP A 99 2.77 -11.61 -12.80
C TRP A 99 2.23 -12.89 -12.18
N ASN A 100 2.54 -13.11 -10.92
CA ASN A 100 2.05 -14.25 -10.14
C ASN A 100 0.89 -13.75 -9.27
N ILE A 101 -0.31 -13.74 -9.86
CA ILE A 101 -1.53 -13.22 -9.21
C ILE A 101 -2.27 -14.37 -8.55
N THR A 102 -2.45 -14.30 -7.23
CA THR A 102 -3.21 -15.27 -6.44
C THR A 102 -4.24 -14.50 -5.62
N PRO A 103 -5.55 -14.62 -5.88
CA PRO A 103 -6.58 -14.00 -5.04
C PRO A 103 -6.39 -14.36 -3.56
N ASN A 104 -6.70 -13.41 -2.67
CA ASN A 104 -6.44 -13.60 -1.24
C ASN A 104 -7.63 -14.23 -0.49
N ASP A 105 -8.54 -14.91 -1.19
CA ASP A 105 -9.62 -15.65 -0.57
C ASP A 105 -9.02 -16.71 0.37
N ASP A 106 -9.55 -16.83 1.57
CA ASP A 106 -9.07 -17.76 2.60
C ASP A 106 -7.55 -17.72 2.86
N ASN A 107 -6.95 -16.53 2.75
CA ASN A 107 -5.49 -16.31 2.83
C ASN A 107 -4.69 -17.05 1.75
N ALA A 108 -5.28 -17.40 0.62
CA ALA A 108 -4.61 -18.17 -0.43
C ALA A 108 -3.34 -17.49 -0.95
N TYR A 109 -3.36 -16.15 -1.12
CA TYR A 109 -2.17 -15.40 -1.51
C TYR A 109 -1.02 -15.57 -0.51
N GLN A 110 -1.27 -15.34 0.78
CA GLN A 110 -0.24 -15.45 1.81
C GLN A 110 0.30 -16.88 1.91
N ASN A 111 -0.60 -17.90 1.85
CA ASN A 111 -0.20 -19.30 1.90
C ASN A 111 0.69 -19.69 0.70
N ASN A 112 0.36 -19.19 -0.50
CA ASN A 112 1.17 -19.42 -1.70
C ASN A 112 2.53 -18.71 -1.62
N LEU A 113 2.54 -17.45 -1.16
CA LEU A 113 3.75 -16.68 -0.97
C LEU A 113 4.70 -17.37 0.02
N ASP A 114 4.19 -17.79 1.18
CA ASP A 114 4.96 -18.50 2.20
C ASP A 114 5.58 -19.80 1.64
N ALA A 115 4.76 -20.61 0.98
CA ALA A 115 5.22 -21.88 0.41
C ALA A 115 6.30 -21.70 -0.67
N THR A 116 6.27 -20.57 -1.38
CA THR A 116 7.25 -20.25 -2.42
C THR A 116 8.52 -19.64 -1.82
N LEU A 117 8.40 -18.73 -0.84
CA LEU A 117 9.53 -18.16 -0.12
C LEU A 117 10.39 -19.21 0.57
N LEU A 118 9.79 -20.28 1.11
CA LEU A 118 10.53 -21.41 1.69
C LEU A 118 11.46 -22.11 0.70
N LYS A 119 11.23 -21.96 -0.59
CA LYS A 119 12.06 -22.54 -1.67
C LYS A 119 13.00 -21.52 -2.29
N GLN A 120 12.94 -20.26 -1.86
CA GLN A 120 13.65 -19.12 -2.46
C GLN A 120 15.16 -19.37 -2.62
N GLU A 121 15.79 -19.96 -1.59
CA GLU A 121 17.24 -20.19 -1.59
C GLU A 121 17.68 -21.24 -2.60
N SER A 122 16.87 -22.28 -2.81
CA SER A 122 17.15 -23.39 -3.72
C SER A 122 16.59 -23.21 -5.14
N ALA A 123 15.78 -22.18 -5.36
CA ALA A 123 15.19 -21.92 -6.67
C ALA A 123 16.24 -21.44 -7.69
N ALA A 124 16.05 -21.82 -8.97
CA ALA A 124 16.82 -21.25 -10.06
C ALA A 124 16.60 -19.72 -10.13
N ALA A 125 17.58 -19.01 -10.69
CA ALA A 125 17.55 -17.54 -10.68
C ALA A 125 16.27 -16.95 -11.29
N ASP A 126 15.74 -17.53 -12.37
CA ASP A 126 14.52 -17.07 -13.04
C ASP A 126 13.21 -17.53 -12.36
N ASP A 127 13.30 -18.38 -11.34
CA ASP A 127 12.14 -18.88 -10.57
C ASP A 127 12.05 -18.24 -9.18
N LYS A 128 12.99 -17.39 -8.81
CA LYS A 128 12.98 -16.68 -7.52
C LYS A 128 11.93 -15.58 -7.51
N ILE A 129 11.34 -15.36 -6.36
CA ILE A 129 10.52 -14.16 -6.11
C ILE A 129 11.45 -12.96 -6.05
N ASP A 130 11.21 -11.96 -6.88
CA ASP A 130 11.99 -10.71 -6.91
C ASP A 130 11.26 -9.56 -6.20
N LEU A 131 9.94 -9.54 -6.31
CA LEU A 131 9.08 -8.56 -5.65
C LEU A 131 7.76 -9.22 -5.22
N PHE A 132 7.31 -8.93 -4.02
CA PHE A 132 6.00 -9.33 -3.56
C PHE A 132 5.31 -8.20 -2.82
N LEU A 133 3.99 -8.17 -2.89
CA LEU A 133 3.18 -7.20 -2.19
C LEU A 133 2.77 -7.72 -0.81
N VAL A 134 2.63 -6.80 0.13
CA VAL A 134 2.09 -7.06 1.47
C VAL A 134 1.13 -5.96 1.87
N GLU A 135 0.10 -6.32 2.61
CA GLU A 135 -0.77 -5.36 3.28
C GLU A 135 -0.22 -5.03 4.67
N ALA A 136 -0.57 -3.86 5.18
CA ALA A 136 -0.18 -3.40 6.50
C ALA A 136 -0.45 -4.43 7.62
N ASP A 137 -1.52 -5.21 7.47
CA ASP A 137 -1.97 -6.20 8.45
C ASP A 137 -0.98 -7.33 8.71
N TYR A 138 -0.22 -7.69 7.69
CA TYR A 138 0.71 -8.82 7.78
C TYR A 138 2.13 -8.49 7.30
N ALA A 139 2.43 -7.21 7.04
CA ALA A 139 3.78 -6.79 6.62
C ALA A 139 4.86 -7.23 7.61
N LEU A 140 4.58 -7.13 8.92
CA LEU A 140 5.51 -7.53 9.98
C LEU A 140 5.90 -9.01 9.95
N LYS A 141 5.09 -9.86 9.32
CA LYS A 141 5.42 -11.27 9.10
C LYS A 141 6.68 -11.46 8.24
N TYR A 142 6.99 -10.50 7.38
CA TYR A 142 8.07 -10.61 6.40
C TYR A 142 9.24 -9.66 6.66
N VAL A 143 8.99 -8.47 7.24
CA VAL A 143 10.02 -7.40 7.37
C VAL A 143 11.22 -7.83 8.21
N ASP A 144 11.03 -8.60 9.28
CA ASP A 144 12.10 -9.11 10.15
C ASP A 144 12.71 -10.44 9.64
N THR A 145 12.45 -10.82 8.40
CA THR A 145 12.98 -12.05 7.82
C THR A 145 14.06 -11.78 6.77
N ASP A 146 14.83 -12.82 6.45
CA ASP A 146 15.83 -12.79 5.37
C ASP A 146 15.18 -12.83 3.96
N TYR A 147 13.85 -12.95 3.87
CA TYR A 147 13.13 -12.85 2.60
C TYR A 147 13.01 -11.43 2.07
N THR A 148 13.23 -10.43 2.92
CA THR A 148 13.23 -9.02 2.55
C THR A 148 14.63 -8.43 2.68
N MET A 149 14.96 -7.50 1.80
CA MET A 149 16.25 -6.82 1.81
C MET A 149 16.10 -5.33 2.09
N PRO A 150 17.15 -4.66 2.58
CA PRO A 150 17.14 -3.20 2.72
C PRO A 150 16.88 -2.53 1.37
N VAL A 151 15.93 -1.59 1.30
CA VAL A 151 15.67 -0.85 0.05
C VAL A 151 16.85 -0.01 -0.39
N ALA A 152 17.72 0.38 0.55
CA ALA A 152 18.98 1.07 0.24
C ALA A 152 19.93 0.24 -0.62
N ASP A 153 19.91 -1.08 -0.49
CA ASP A 153 20.71 -1.99 -1.33
C ASP A 153 20.24 -2.02 -2.80
N LEU A 154 19.01 -1.55 -3.04
CA LEU A 154 18.44 -1.33 -4.37
C LEU A 154 18.75 0.08 -4.92
N GLY A 155 19.45 0.92 -4.15
CA GLY A 155 19.78 2.30 -4.50
C GLY A 155 18.66 3.31 -4.19
N ILE A 156 17.60 2.90 -3.49
CA ILE A 156 16.54 3.80 -3.02
C ILE A 156 17.03 4.54 -1.78
N THR A 157 17.05 5.87 -1.84
CA THR A 157 17.57 6.73 -0.78
C THR A 157 16.45 7.42 -0.01
N ASP A 158 16.79 8.00 1.16
CA ASP A 158 15.84 8.80 1.93
C ASP A 158 15.31 10.00 1.12
N ALA A 159 16.09 10.55 0.19
CA ALA A 159 15.68 11.64 -0.67
C ALA A 159 14.56 11.21 -1.64
N ASP A 160 14.63 9.97 -2.15
CA ASP A 160 13.60 9.42 -3.03
C ASP A 160 12.27 9.22 -2.28
N LEU A 161 12.34 8.99 -0.99
CA LEU A 161 11.21 8.72 -0.09
C LEU A 161 10.81 9.92 0.78
N ALA A 162 11.33 11.11 0.50
CA ALA A 162 11.11 12.30 1.33
C ALA A 162 9.63 12.71 1.42
N ASN A 163 8.84 12.44 0.38
CA ASN A 163 7.41 12.76 0.32
C ASN A 163 6.49 11.59 0.69
N GLN A 164 7.05 10.43 1.04
CA GLN A 164 6.26 9.29 1.49
C GLN A 164 5.78 9.51 2.92
N TYR A 165 4.52 9.17 3.19
CA TYR A 165 3.98 9.25 4.55
C TYR A 165 4.76 8.37 5.53
N GLN A 166 5.06 8.91 6.71
CA GLN A 166 5.88 8.20 7.69
C GLN A 166 5.25 6.87 8.12
N TYR A 167 3.95 6.81 8.37
CA TYR A 167 3.27 5.58 8.78
C TYR A 167 3.42 4.43 7.76
N THR A 168 3.55 4.74 6.46
CA THR A 168 3.76 3.72 5.43
C THR A 168 5.19 3.19 5.40
N LYS A 169 6.15 3.97 5.91
CA LYS A 169 7.54 3.53 6.12
C LYS A 169 7.66 2.69 7.39
N ASP A 170 6.99 3.11 8.47
CA ASP A 170 7.05 2.43 9.76
C ASP A 170 6.59 0.97 9.66
N ILE A 171 5.54 0.69 8.86
CA ILE A 171 4.98 -0.66 8.65
C ILE A 171 5.99 -1.63 8.01
N VAL A 172 6.89 -1.13 7.17
CA VAL A 172 7.89 -1.92 6.44
C VAL A 172 9.32 -1.68 6.93
N THR A 173 9.45 -1.16 8.13
CA THR A 173 10.74 -1.02 8.84
C THR A 173 10.89 -2.17 9.83
N ASP A 174 12.04 -2.86 9.76
CA ASP A 174 12.32 -3.98 10.64
C ASP A 174 12.63 -3.55 12.09
N SER A 175 12.78 -4.53 13.00
CA SER A 175 13.09 -4.29 14.41
C SER A 175 14.43 -3.60 14.64
N ASN A 176 15.32 -3.56 13.66
CA ASN A 176 16.60 -2.87 13.69
C ASN A 176 16.55 -1.44 13.10
N GLY A 177 15.37 -0.99 12.68
CA GLY A 177 15.18 0.31 12.05
C GLY A 177 15.58 0.37 10.58
N VAL A 178 15.69 -0.78 9.91
CA VAL A 178 16.03 -0.87 8.49
C VAL A 178 14.78 -0.95 7.63
N LEU A 179 14.65 -0.04 6.66
CA LEU A 179 13.53 -0.02 5.72
C LEU A 179 13.66 -1.17 4.72
N LYS A 180 12.66 -2.05 4.68
CA LYS A 180 12.63 -3.30 3.88
C LYS A 180 11.65 -3.28 2.72
N GLY A 181 10.85 -2.23 2.60
CA GLY A 181 9.86 -2.08 1.54
C GLY A 181 9.50 -0.63 1.29
N VAL A 182 8.71 -0.40 0.27
CA VAL A 182 8.15 0.92 -0.07
C VAL A 182 6.66 0.79 -0.33
N SER A 183 5.89 1.78 0.06
CA SER A 183 4.46 1.81 -0.22
C SER A 183 4.17 2.52 -1.54
N TRP A 184 3.24 1.97 -2.29
CA TRP A 184 2.72 2.56 -3.52
C TRP A 184 1.32 3.18 -3.34
N GLN A 185 0.72 3.02 -2.14
CA GLN A 185 -0.59 3.55 -1.77
C GLN A 185 -0.54 4.24 -0.41
N GLY A 186 -1.39 5.28 -0.26
CA GLY A 186 -1.85 5.76 1.04
C GLY A 186 -3.32 5.40 1.19
N CYS A 187 -3.68 4.68 2.25
CA CYS A 187 -5.04 4.24 2.51
C CYS A 187 -5.58 4.88 3.80
N PRO A 188 -6.05 6.14 3.74
CA PRO A 188 -6.66 6.78 4.90
C PRO A 188 -7.99 6.09 5.23
N GLY A 189 -8.27 5.91 6.52
CA GLY A 189 -9.60 5.50 6.98
C GLY A 189 -10.60 6.65 6.77
N VAL A 190 -11.76 6.32 6.21
CA VAL A 190 -12.87 7.28 6.03
C VAL A 190 -14.19 6.57 6.32
N LEU A 191 -15.20 7.36 6.69
CA LEU A 191 -16.57 6.88 6.76
C LEU A 191 -17.27 7.22 5.44
N PHE A 192 -17.81 6.22 4.79
CA PHE A 192 -18.74 6.39 3.66
C PHE A 192 -20.16 6.31 4.17
N TYR A 193 -21.04 7.09 3.60
CA TYR A 193 -22.45 7.03 3.92
C TYR A 193 -23.32 7.11 2.66
N ASN A 194 -24.49 6.50 2.73
CA ASN A 194 -25.51 6.57 1.70
C ASN A 194 -26.22 7.93 1.77
N ARG A 195 -26.01 8.79 0.78
CA ARG A 195 -26.57 10.14 0.74
C ARG A 195 -28.10 10.15 0.70
N ASP A 196 -28.72 9.19 0.02
CA ASP A 196 -30.19 9.11 -0.05
C ASP A 196 -30.76 8.72 1.31
N ALA A 197 -30.14 7.75 2.02
CA ALA A 197 -30.52 7.39 3.37
C ALA A 197 -30.34 8.57 4.35
N ALA A 198 -29.21 9.27 4.27
CA ALA A 198 -28.96 10.46 5.07
C ALA A 198 -30.04 11.52 4.86
N LYS A 199 -30.36 11.81 3.61
CA LYS A 199 -31.39 12.80 3.26
C LYS A 199 -32.78 12.40 3.72
N GLU A 200 -33.15 11.13 3.56
CA GLU A 200 -34.43 10.58 3.98
C GLU A 200 -34.61 10.63 5.50
N VAL A 201 -33.57 10.23 6.24
CA VAL A 201 -33.67 10.00 7.68
C VAL A 201 -33.17 11.19 8.51
N LEU A 202 -32.05 11.80 8.12
CA LEU A 202 -31.43 12.93 8.84
C LEU A 202 -31.87 14.30 8.30
N GLY A 203 -32.51 14.31 7.11
CA GLY A 203 -32.97 15.55 6.47
C GLY A 203 -31.86 16.27 5.69
N THR A 204 -30.67 15.74 5.65
CA THR A 204 -29.51 16.32 4.94
C THR A 204 -28.65 15.25 4.31
N ASP A 205 -28.01 15.59 3.19
CA ASP A 205 -26.99 14.77 2.52
C ASP A 205 -25.65 15.53 2.41
N ASP A 206 -25.54 16.65 3.11
CA ASP A 206 -24.32 17.45 3.18
C ASP A 206 -23.31 16.78 4.14
N PRO A 207 -22.06 16.52 3.69
CA PRO A 207 -21.07 15.83 4.54
C PRO A 207 -20.76 16.54 5.86
N ASP A 208 -20.69 17.87 5.86
CA ASP A 208 -20.40 18.64 7.08
C ASP A 208 -21.54 18.57 8.11
N GLU A 209 -22.77 18.47 7.62
CA GLU A 209 -23.93 18.27 8.48
C GLU A 209 -24.04 16.82 8.95
N VAL A 210 -23.83 15.83 8.06
CA VAL A 210 -23.83 14.40 8.41
C VAL A 210 -22.73 14.08 9.44
N GLN A 211 -21.57 14.74 9.34
CA GLN A 211 -20.47 14.57 10.32
C GLN A 211 -20.95 14.79 11.77
N LYS A 212 -21.94 15.61 12.02
CA LYS A 212 -22.45 15.87 13.37
C LYS A 212 -23.17 14.66 13.99
N TYR A 213 -23.69 13.78 13.15
CA TYR A 213 -24.39 12.56 13.55
C TYR A 213 -23.46 11.37 13.77
N VAL A 214 -22.19 11.50 13.38
CA VAL A 214 -21.17 10.43 13.45
C VAL A 214 -19.83 10.96 14.00
N SER A 215 -19.87 12.06 14.79
CA SER A 215 -18.66 12.73 15.29
C SER A 215 -17.94 11.97 16.39
N ASP A 216 -18.64 11.13 17.10
CA ASP A 216 -18.16 10.28 18.17
C ASP A 216 -19.03 9.02 18.27
N TRP A 217 -18.67 8.09 19.15
CA TRP A 217 -19.41 6.83 19.29
C TRP A 217 -20.80 6.99 19.87
N ASP A 218 -21.03 7.98 20.71
CA ASP A 218 -22.36 8.25 21.30
C ASP A 218 -23.31 8.71 20.20
N THR A 219 -22.91 9.72 19.40
CA THR A 219 -23.71 10.20 18.27
C THR A 219 -23.85 9.17 17.16
N PHE A 220 -22.83 8.32 16.94
CA PHE A 220 -22.91 7.21 15.99
C PHE A 220 -23.98 6.19 16.42
N ASN A 221 -24.05 5.82 17.70
CA ASN A 221 -25.02 4.88 18.22
C ASN A 221 -26.45 5.47 18.21
N ASP A 222 -26.62 6.73 18.59
CA ASP A 222 -27.92 7.42 18.49
C ASP A 222 -28.42 7.46 17.02
N THR A 223 -27.49 7.64 16.09
CA THR A 223 -27.80 7.62 14.66
C THR A 223 -28.15 6.21 14.19
N ALA A 224 -27.49 5.17 14.71
CA ALA A 224 -27.83 3.79 14.40
C ALA A 224 -29.26 3.42 14.82
N GLU A 225 -29.71 3.84 16.01
CA GLU A 225 -31.11 3.70 16.44
C GLU A 225 -32.09 4.43 15.48
N THR A 226 -31.72 5.65 15.08
CA THR A 226 -32.53 6.47 14.18
C THR A 226 -32.64 5.83 12.79
N MET A 227 -31.55 5.34 12.25
CA MET A 227 -31.50 4.63 10.97
C MET A 227 -32.33 3.34 11.01
N LYS A 228 -32.17 2.55 12.06
CA LYS A 228 -32.96 1.34 12.27
C LYS A 228 -34.46 1.62 12.32
N ALA A 229 -34.88 2.66 13.03
CA ALA A 229 -36.30 3.06 13.11
C ALA A 229 -36.88 3.40 11.71
N ALA A 230 -36.04 3.86 10.78
CA ALA A 230 -36.40 4.14 9.39
C ALA A 230 -36.22 2.92 8.45
N GLY A 231 -35.79 1.78 8.97
CA GLY A 231 -35.61 0.54 8.20
C GLY A 231 -34.24 0.39 7.54
N TYR A 232 -33.26 1.13 7.98
CA TYR A 232 -31.87 1.02 7.54
C TYR A 232 -31.01 0.31 8.61
N LYS A 233 -29.89 -0.24 8.19
CA LYS A 233 -28.79 -0.64 9.07
C LYS A 233 -27.75 0.47 9.11
N MET A 234 -27.03 0.57 10.22
CA MET A 234 -25.91 1.52 10.34
C MET A 234 -24.70 1.07 9.55
N THR A 235 -24.39 -0.24 9.58
CA THR A 235 -23.25 -0.84 8.85
C THR A 235 -23.64 -2.15 8.18
N SER A 236 -22.91 -2.54 7.13
CA SER A 236 -23.07 -3.82 6.43
C SER A 236 -22.44 -4.99 7.20
N SER A 237 -21.52 -4.69 8.10
CA SER A 237 -20.81 -5.69 8.89
C SER A 237 -20.37 -5.10 10.23
N VAL A 238 -20.35 -5.92 11.25
CA VAL A 238 -19.69 -5.58 12.52
C VAL A 238 -18.18 -5.28 12.33
N ASN A 239 -17.59 -5.80 11.26
CA ASN A 239 -16.19 -5.58 10.94
C ASN A 239 -15.91 -4.21 10.31
N ASP A 240 -16.93 -3.49 9.83
CA ASP A 240 -16.75 -2.17 9.21
C ASP A 240 -16.13 -1.15 10.17
N THR A 241 -16.38 -1.29 11.47
CA THR A 241 -15.83 -0.41 12.51
C THR A 241 -14.46 -0.85 13.03
N TYR A 242 -13.99 -2.08 12.70
CA TYR A 242 -12.77 -2.67 13.29
C TYR A 242 -11.53 -1.78 13.16
N ARG A 243 -11.32 -1.17 11.98
CA ARG A 243 -10.13 -0.35 11.72
C ARG A 243 -10.03 0.89 12.59
N VAL A 244 -11.16 1.46 12.97
CA VAL A 244 -11.18 2.62 13.87
C VAL A 244 -10.59 2.25 15.23
N TYR A 245 -10.87 1.04 15.72
CA TYR A 245 -10.34 0.56 17.00
C TYR A 245 -8.92 0.01 16.87
N SER A 246 -8.66 -0.82 15.86
CA SER A 246 -7.36 -1.48 15.68
C SER A 246 -6.22 -0.52 15.36
N ASN A 247 -6.50 0.60 14.69
CA ASN A 247 -5.50 1.64 14.44
C ASN A 247 -5.15 2.48 15.67
N ASN A 248 -5.90 2.33 16.76
CA ASN A 248 -5.70 3.03 18.02
C ASN A 248 -5.17 2.11 19.14
N VAL A 249 -4.74 0.89 18.84
CA VAL A 249 -4.11 0.00 19.82
C VAL A 249 -2.80 0.59 20.31
N THR A 250 -2.52 0.39 21.58
CA THR A 250 -1.33 0.92 22.27
C THR A 250 -0.40 -0.17 22.76
N SER A 251 -0.83 -1.43 22.69
CA SER A 251 -0.09 -2.59 23.16
C SER A 251 0.08 -3.63 22.05
N LYS A 252 1.09 -4.48 22.19
CA LYS A 252 1.36 -5.57 21.26
C LYS A 252 0.42 -6.75 21.53
N TRP A 253 0.08 -7.50 20.48
CA TRP A 253 -0.68 -8.75 20.61
C TRP A 253 0.03 -9.85 21.43
N VAL A 254 1.36 -9.79 21.48
CA VAL A 254 2.17 -10.72 22.29
C VAL A 254 3.15 -9.91 23.12
N GLU A 255 3.09 -10.09 24.44
CA GLU A 255 4.02 -9.53 25.41
C GLU A 255 4.50 -10.65 26.33
N ASP A 256 5.81 -10.76 26.53
CA ASP A 256 6.45 -11.79 27.37
C ASP A 256 5.99 -13.23 27.04
N GLY A 257 5.76 -13.51 25.76
CA GLY A 257 5.30 -14.83 25.27
C GLY A 257 3.84 -15.16 25.57
N LYS A 258 3.02 -14.18 25.95
CA LYS A 258 1.60 -14.32 26.22
C LYS A 258 0.79 -13.46 25.26
N ILE A 259 -0.39 -13.97 24.90
CA ILE A 259 -1.37 -13.17 24.15
C ILE A 259 -1.84 -12.03 25.05
N ASN A 260 -1.75 -10.83 24.51
CA ASN A 260 -2.25 -9.60 25.11
C ASN A 260 -3.31 -9.01 24.16
N ILE A 261 -4.50 -8.74 24.68
CA ILE A 261 -5.58 -8.15 23.91
C ILE A 261 -5.75 -6.70 24.41
N ASP A 262 -5.46 -5.75 23.52
CA ASP A 262 -5.59 -4.32 23.82
C ASP A 262 -7.02 -3.95 24.19
N ASP A 263 -7.19 -3.00 25.10
CA ASP A 263 -8.50 -2.53 25.55
C ASP A 263 -9.37 -1.97 24.40
N ASN A 264 -8.75 -1.35 23.38
CA ASN A 264 -9.47 -0.89 22.19
C ASN A 264 -10.08 -2.07 21.40
N ILE A 265 -9.36 -3.20 21.32
CA ILE A 265 -9.92 -4.40 20.68
C ILE A 265 -11.09 -4.97 21.48
N MET A 266 -10.95 -5.01 22.80
CA MET A 266 -12.04 -5.47 23.67
C MET A 266 -13.26 -4.52 23.60
N LYS A 267 -13.01 -3.22 23.48
CA LYS A 267 -14.08 -2.22 23.27
C LYS A 267 -14.78 -2.47 21.94
N TRP A 268 -14.05 -2.71 20.84
CA TRP A 268 -14.66 -3.07 19.56
C TRP A 268 -15.56 -4.31 19.67
N VAL A 269 -15.12 -5.35 20.37
CA VAL A 269 -15.93 -6.57 20.60
C VAL A 269 -17.23 -6.24 21.32
N SER A 270 -17.17 -5.40 22.36
CA SER A 270 -18.35 -4.97 23.12
C SER A 270 -19.33 -4.15 22.27
N ASP A 271 -18.82 -3.10 21.62
CA ASP A 271 -19.64 -2.18 20.85
C ASP A 271 -20.26 -2.88 19.62
N SER A 272 -19.50 -3.76 18.96
CA SER A 272 -20.01 -4.58 17.84
C SER A 272 -21.12 -5.52 18.29
N LYS A 273 -20.98 -6.11 19.49
CA LYS A 273 -22.03 -6.93 20.06
C LYS A 273 -23.29 -6.14 20.37
N GLU A 274 -23.16 -4.92 20.88
CA GLU A 274 -24.29 -4.04 21.16
C GLU A 274 -25.04 -3.67 19.87
N LEU A 275 -24.34 -3.25 18.82
CA LEU A 275 -24.92 -2.99 17.49
C LEU A 275 -25.64 -4.20 16.91
N TYR A 276 -25.03 -5.38 17.07
CA TYR A 276 -25.63 -6.64 16.60
C TYR A 276 -26.89 -7.01 17.37
N ASP A 277 -26.83 -7.01 18.70
CA ASP A 277 -27.97 -7.34 19.56
C ASP A 277 -29.13 -6.35 19.38
N ALA A 278 -28.80 -5.09 19.15
CA ALA A 278 -29.77 -4.06 18.80
C ALA A 278 -30.35 -4.24 17.39
N GLY A 279 -29.75 -5.03 16.53
CA GLY A 279 -30.16 -5.25 15.15
C GLY A 279 -29.91 -4.02 14.25
N GLU A 280 -28.87 -3.27 14.54
CA GLU A 280 -28.47 -2.03 13.87
C GLU A 280 -27.38 -2.25 12.83
N THR A 281 -26.79 -3.42 12.78
CA THR A 281 -25.82 -3.83 11.77
C THR A 281 -26.24 -5.13 11.07
N GLU A 282 -25.73 -5.35 9.87
CA GLU A 282 -25.68 -6.66 9.26
C GLU A 282 -24.41 -7.43 9.71
N THR A 283 -24.30 -8.69 9.30
CA THR A 283 -23.17 -9.57 9.68
C THR A 283 -22.50 -10.15 8.45
N TYR A 284 -22.57 -9.44 7.34
CA TYR A 284 -21.95 -9.91 6.11
C TYR A 284 -20.43 -9.94 6.26
N GLU A 285 -19.82 -10.93 5.63
CA GLU A 285 -18.37 -10.99 5.55
C GLU A 285 -17.83 -9.85 4.67
N LEU A 286 -16.80 -9.17 5.12
CA LEU A 286 -16.16 -8.08 4.36
C LEU A 286 -15.78 -8.57 2.97
N TRP A 287 -16.02 -7.73 1.97
CA TRP A 287 -15.74 -7.96 0.55
C TRP A 287 -16.64 -8.99 -0.13
N SER A 288 -17.54 -9.66 0.58
CA SER A 288 -18.55 -10.52 -0.02
C SER A 288 -19.53 -9.72 -0.90
N ASP A 289 -20.23 -10.41 -1.78
CA ASP A 289 -21.26 -9.76 -2.61
C ASP A 289 -22.45 -9.24 -1.79
N ASP A 290 -22.76 -9.87 -0.67
CA ASP A 290 -23.80 -9.40 0.25
C ASP A 290 -23.37 -8.13 0.98
N TRP A 291 -22.11 -8.04 1.44
CA TRP A 291 -21.56 -6.81 2.03
C TRP A 291 -21.55 -5.65 1.02
N LYS A 292 -21.14 -5.91 -0.24
CA LYS A 292 -21.14 -4.90 -1.31
C LYS A 292 -22.52 -4.31 -1.61
N LYS A 293 -23.60 -5.06 -1.37
CA LYS A 293 -24.97 -4.53 -1.53
C LYS A 293 -25.24 -3.34 -0.63
N GLY A 294 -24.56 -3.21 0.51
CA GLY A 294 -24.64 -2.06 1.39
C GLY A 294 -24.29 -0.72 0.72
N PHE A 295 -23.47 -0.74 -0.34
CA PHE A 295 -23.11 0.46 -1.10
C PHE A 295 -24.18 0.89 -2.12
N TYR A 296 -25.28 0.16 -2.23
CA TYR A 296 -26.35 0.43 -3.17
C TYR A 296 -27.68 0.65 -2.43
N PRO A 297 -28.63 1.39 -3.00
CA PRO A 297 -29.92 1.71 -2.35
C PRO A 297 -30.69 0.48 -1.87
N GLU A 298 -30.56 -0.64 -2.59
CA GLU A 298 -31.26 -1.90 -2.28
C GLU A 298 -30.77 -2.52 -0.95
N GLY A 299 -29.52 -2.25 -0.56
CA GLY A 299 -28.91 -2.82 0.64
C GLY A 299 -29.44 -2.24 1.95
N LYS A 300 -30.11 -1.09 1.90
CA LYS A 300 -30.69 -0.44 3.08
C LYS A 300 -29.66 -0.26 4.21
N VAL A 301 -28.46 0.19 3.87
CA VAL A 301 -27.39 0.55 4.81
C VAL A 301 -27.09 2.04 4.69
N PHE A 302 -26.88 2.69 5.85
CA PHE A 302 -26.46 4.08 5.93
C PHE A 302 -24.96 4.24 5.77
#